data_f860baf884f89eab1bab569f97dbe303
#
_entry.id   f860baf884f89eab1bab569f97dbe303
#
_cell.length_a   1.000
_cell.length_b   1.000
_cell.length_c   1.000
_cell.angle_alpha   90.00
_cell.angle_beta   90.00
_cell.angle_gamma   90.00
#
_symmetry.space_group_name_H-M   'P 1'
#
loop_
_entity.id
_entity.type
_entity.pdbx_description
1 polymer ?
#
loop_
_entity_poly.entity_id
_entity_poly.type
_entity_poly.pdbx_seq_one_letter_code
_entity_poly.pdbx_strand_id
1 'polypeptide(L)'
;AELAPGQWVNLALTNIVGMPGIWVLIYVNLLIFVGRHFAGPVVSRISSPGLLTLSCALAAPGLYLLALADSPLTAFAAATIWALGICYMYPTMLGCVAERYPAGGALMLGLMGFAGGLATQFVLPYMGAIFDSAKISAAGGVDALRGMDGEELATIIRVASVESFQVVAVIPLALVPVFAILWLRERSLQKAV
;
A
#
# COMPACT_ATOMS: atom_id res chain seq x y z
N ALA A 1 0.89 -3.22 -2.62
CA ALA A 1 0.80 -2.54 -1.32
C ALA A 1 1.52 -1.17 -1.28
N GLU A 2 2.57 -0.96 -2.07
CA GLU A 2 3.30 0.32 -2.15
C GLU A 2 2.91 1.11 -3.40
N LEU A 3 3.19 0.59 -4.60
CA LEU A 3 3.11 1.34 -5.86
C LEU A 3 1.69 1.76 -6.24
N ALA A 4 0.74 0.84 -6.29
CA ALA A 4 -0.62 1.16 -6.73
C ALA A 4 -1.36 2.08 -5.74
N PRO A 5 -1.38 1.82 -4.41
CA PRO A 5 -1.96 2.75 -3.45
C PRO A 5 -1.28 4.12 -3.50
N GLY A 6 0.05 4.19 -3.66
CA GLY A 6 0.78 5.45 -3.76
C GLY A 6 0.31 6.34 -4.90
N GLN A 7 -0.04 5.77 -6.05
CA GLN A 7 -0.61 6.53 -7.17
C GLN A 7 -2.06 6.97 -6.91
N TRP A 8 -2.82 6.19 -6.13
CA TRP A 8 -4.23 6.46 -5.82
C TRP A 8 -4.42 7.45 -4.67
N VAL A 9 -3.45 7.53 -3.74
CA VAL A 9 -3.49 8.36 -2.52
C VAL A 9 -3.84 9.81 -2.83
N ASN A 10 -3.23 10.42 -3.85
CA ASN A 10 -3.48 11.83 -4.16
C ASN A 10 -4.95 12.07 -4.52
N LEU A 11 -5.52 11.24 -5.40
CA LEU A 11 -6.92 11.39 -5.81
C LEU A 11 -7.88 11.13 -4.66
N ALA A 12 -7.72 10.01 -3.97
CA ALA A 12 -8.66 9.56 -2.96
C ALA A 12 -8.64 10.45 -1.70
N LEU A 13 -7.46 10.83 -1.20
CA LEU A 13 -7.38 11.69 -0.01
C LEU A 13 -7.85 13.11 -0.27
N THR A 14 -7.70 13.63 -1.49
CA THR A 14 -8.30 14.92 -1.86
C THR A 14 -9.82 14.88 -1.67
N ASN A 15 -10.46 13.75 -2.02
CA ASN A 15 -11.90 13.57 -1.87
C ASN A 15 -12.33 13.23 -0.43
N ILE A 16 -11.48 12.51 0.33
CA ILE A 16 -11.81 12.06 1.69
C ILE A 16 -11.66 13.20 2.71
N VAL A 17 -10.53 13.90 2.66
CA VAL A 17 -10.13 14.86 3.70
C VAL A 17 -10.38 16.31 3.29
N GLY A 18 -10.63 16.56 2.00
CA GLY A 18 -10.85 17.92 1.47
C GLY A 18 -9.58 18.77 1.38
N MET A 19 -8.40 18.16 1.53
CA MET A 19 -7.11 18.81 1.29
C MET A 19 -6.39 18.15 0.10
N PRO A 20 -5.50 18.87 -0.63
CA PRO A 20 -4.75 18.26 -1.72
C PRO A 20 -3.95 17.05 -1.21
N GLY A 21 -4.31 15.84 -1.66
CA GLY A 21 -3.68 14.58 -1.24
C GLY A 21 -2.18 14.50 -1.57
N ILE A 22 -1.70 15.39 -2.46
CA ILE A 22 -0.28 15.52 -2.79
C ILE A 22 0.59 15.82 -1.55
N TRP A 23 0.08 16.54 -0.56
CA TRP A 23 0.83 16.82 0.68
C TRP A 23 1.09 15.56 1.49
N VAL A 24 0.10 14.66 1.56
CA VAL A 24 0.28 13.36 2.21
C VAL A 24 1.27 12.50 1.42
N LEU A 25 1.21 12.55 0.10
CA LEU A 25 2.15 11.79 -0.75
C LEU A 25 3.60 12.28 -0.57
N ILE A 26 3.82 13.60 -0.54
CA ILE A 26 5.14 14.19 -0.26
C ILE A 26 5.63 13.75 1.13
N TYR A 27 4.78 13.83 2.13
CA TYR A 27 5.09 13.42 3.50
C TYR A 27 5.48 11.93 3.59
N VAL A 28 4.70 11.04 2.97
CA VAL A 28 4.99 9.60 2.91
C VAL A 28 6.34 9.34 2.25
N ASN A 29 6.61 9.99 1.11
CA ASN A 29 7.89 9.82 0.41
C ASN A 29 9.07 10.34 1.25
N LEU A 30 8.89 11.43 2.00
CA LEU A 30 9.91 11.94 2.93
C LEU A 30 10.19 10.94 4.05
N LEU A 31 9.15 10.36 4.64
CA LEU A 31 9.30 9.33 5.68
C LEU A 31 10.01 8.08 5.13
N ILE A 32 9.66 7.64 3.92
CA ILE A 32 10.31 6.52 3.24
C ILE A 32 11.79 6.84 2.99
N PHE A 33 12.10 8.03 2.50
CA PHE A 33 13.48 8.47 2.27
C PHE A 33 14.30 8.44 3.55
N VAL A 34 13.82 9.07 4.61
CA VAL A 34 14.47 9.09 5.92
C VAL A 34 14.60 7.67 6.50
N GLY A 35 13.53 6.89 6.46
CA GLY A 35 13.53 5.52 6.98
C GLY A 35 14.53 4.61 6.26
N ARG A 36 14.63 4.72 4.94
CA ARG A 36 15.60 3.97 4.13
C ARG A 36 17.05 4.38 4.41
N HIS A 37 17.29 5.63 4.76
CA HIS A 37 18.62 6.09 5.17
C HIS A 37 19.12 5.37 6.44
N PHE A 38 18.21 5.06 7.36
CA PHE A 38 18.52 4.35 8.61
C PHE A 38 18.20 2.84 8.54
N ALA A 39 18.17 2.25 7.34
CA ALA A 39 17.78 0.85 7.14
C ALA A 39 18.76 -0.16 7.76
N GLY A 40 20.06 0.15 7.81
CA GLY A 40 21.10 -0.78 8.27
C GLY A 40 20.79 -1.47 9.61
N PRO A 41 20.55 -0.72 10.70
CA PRO A 41 20.25 -1.30 12.01
C PRO A 41 18.96 -2.12 12.06
N VAL A 42 18.00 -1.83 11.19
CA VAL A 42 16.70 -2.55 11.13
C VAL A 42 16.88 -3.88 10.41
N VAL A 43 17.49 -3.84 9.22
CA VAL A 43 17.69 -5.01 8.37
C VAL A 43 18.66 -6.02 9.02
N SER A 44 19.68 -5.55 9.76
CA SER A 44 20.63 -6.43 10.44
C SER A 44 20.03 -7.19 11.63
N ARG A 45 18.90 -6.74 12.18
CA ARG A 45 18.26 -7.36 13.37
C ARG A 45 17.08 -8.26 13.04
N ILE A 46 16.46 -8.06 11.90
CA ILE A 46 15.22 -8.76 11.50
C ILE A 46 15.51 -9.48 10.20
N SER A 47 15.19 -10.79 10.16
CA SER A 47 15.32 -11.55 8.91
C SER A 47 14.40 -11.00 7.82
N SER A 48 14.81 -11.17 6.56
CA SER A 48 14.06 -10.61 5.41
C SER A 48 12.57 -11.01 5.40
N PRO A 49 12.15 -12.28 5.63
CA PRO A 49 10.73 -12.61 5.72
C PRO A 49 10.05 -12.02 6.96
N GLY A 50 10.77 -11.88 8.08
CA GLY A 50 10.25 -11.22 9.27
C GLY A 50 9.96 -9.74 9.03
N LEU A 51 10.86 -9.04 8.35
CA LEU A 51 10.69 -7.64 7.97
C LEU A 51 9.53 -7.46 6.98
N LEU A 52 9.37 -8.37 6.00
CA LEU A 52 8.22 -8.35 5.08
C LEU A 52 6.91 -8.60 5.81
N THR A 53 6.88 -9.51 6.79
CA THR A 53 5.70 -9.74 7.65
C THR A 53 5.31 -8.48 8.41
N LEU A 54 6.29 -7.83 9.06
CA LEU A 54 6.07 -6.58 9.80
C LEU A 54 5.60 -5.46 8.86
N SER A 55 6.21 -5.35 7.69
CA SER A 55 5.81 -4.37 6.66
C SER A 55 4.36 -4.54 6.24
N CYS A 56 3.91 -5.76 5.96
CA CYS A 56 2.51 -6.02 5.61
C CYS A 56 1.57 -5.76 6.80
N ALA A 57 1.97 -6.15 8.02
CA ALA A 57 1.19 -5.95 9.24
C ALA A 57 1.00 -4.46 9.59
N LEU A 58 1.90 -3.57 9.18
CA LEU A 58 1.77 -2.12 9.33
C LEU A 58 1.07 -1.48 8.13
N ALA A 59 1.35 -1.93 6.91
CA ALA A 59 0.77 -1.35 5.70
C ALA A 59 -0.75 -1.53 5.63
N ALA A 60 -1.27 -2.69 6.05
CA ALA A 60 -2.71 -2.97 6.02
C ALA A 60 -3.52 -2.00 6.91
N PRO A 61 -3.24 -1.90 8.23
CA PRO A 61 -3.95 -0.93 9.07
C PRO A 61 -3.69 0.52 8.66
N GLY A 62 -2.48 0.85 8.17
CA GLY A 62 -2.19 2.18 7.66
C GLY A 62 -3.09 2.60 6.50
N LEU A 63 -3.28 1.74 5.50
CA LEU A 63 -4.21 1.97 4.39
C LEU A 63 -5.66 2.02 4.85
N TYR A 64 -6.05 1.14 5.76
CA TYR A 64 -7.42 1.13 6.29
C TYR A 64 -7.73 2.41 7.08
N LEU A 65 -6.79 2.87 7.91
CA LEU A 65 -6.94 4.13 8.66
C LEU A 65 -6.95 5.35 7.74
N LEU A 66 -6.21 5.33 6.62
CA LEU A 66 -6.30 6.37 5.60
C LEU A 66 -7.71 6.47 5.00
N ALA A 67 -8.39 5.32 4.82
CA ALA A 67 -9.78 5.31 4.37
C ALA A 67 -10.74 5.96 5.38
N LEU A 68 -10.44 5.87 6.67
CA LEU A 68 -11.26 6.41 7.76
C LEU A 68 -10.86 7.82 8.19
N ALA A 69 -9.86 8.42 7.54
CA ALA A 69 -9.40 9.76 7.90
C ALA A 69 -10.49 10.79 7.63
N ASP A 70 -10.78 11.63 8.62
CA ASP A 70 -11.79 12.70 8.57
C ASP A 70 -11.19 14.11 8.65
N SER A 71 -9.89 14.16 8.94
CA SER A 71 -9.14 15.41 9.10
C SER A 71 -7.71 15.29 8.58
N PRO A 72 -7.02 16.41 8.30
CA PRO A 72 -5.62 16.38 7.91
C PRO A 72 -4.73 15.67 8.94
N LEU A 73 -4.99 15.86 10.23
CA LEU A 73 -4.20 15.25 11.30
C LEU A 73 -4.33 13.73 11.29
N THR A 74 -5.54 13.20 11.18
CA THR A 74 -5.79 11.76 11.10
C THR A 74 -5.21 11.15 9.82
N ALA A 75 -5.27 11.88 8.70
CA ALA A 75 -4.65 11.47 7.46
C ALA A 75 -3.12 11.35 7.57
N PHE A 76 -2.44 12.33 8.16
CA PHE A 76 -1.00 12.26 8.38
C PHE A 76 -0.59 11.18 9.38
N ALA A 77 -1.37 10.96 10.44
CA ALA A 77 -1.14 9.87 11.39
C ALA A 77 -1.26 8.49 10.73
N ALA A 78 -2.33 8.26 9.97
CA ALA A 78 -2.53 7.03 9.21
C ALA A 78 -1.45 6.83 8.12
N ALA A 79 -1.07 7.90 7.43
CA ALA A 79 0.00 7.91 6.44
C ALA A 79 1.36 7.55 7.05
N THR A 80 1.62 7.94 8.31
CA THR A 80 2.83 7.53 9.03
C THR A 80 2.89 6.02 9.21
N ILE A 81 1.80 5.40 9.66
CA ILE A 81 1.71 3.95 9.85
C ILE A 81 1.91 3.23 8.51
N TRP A 82 1.24 3.71 7.47
CA TRP A 82 1.40 3.16 6.12
C TRP A 82 2.82 3.31 5.58
N ALA A 83 3.43 4.50 5.70
CA ALA A 83 4.79 4.78 5.25
C ALA A 83 5.82 3.86 5.93
N LEU A 84 5.71 3.65 7.26
CA LEU A 84 6.55 2.71 8.00
C LEU A 84 6.37 1.27 7.51
N GLY A 85 5.14 0.88 7.17
CA GLY A 85 4.85 -0.44 6.61
C GLY A 85 5.49 -0.66 5.24
N ILE A 86 5.44 0.29 4.33
CA ILE A 86 5.97 0.13 2.96
C ILE A 86 7.45 0.47 2.82
N CYS A 87 8.03 1.17 3.80
CA CYS A 87 9.39 1.72 3.72
C CYS A 87 10.44 0.69 3.31
N TYR A 88 10.39 -0.49 3.90
CA TYR A 88 11.37 -1.56 3.68
C TYR A 88 10.88 -2.69 2.76
N MET A 89 9.62 -2.68 2.35
CA MET A 89 9.01 -3.78 1.60
C MET A 89 9.77 -4.06 0.29
N TYR A 90 9.87 -3.07 -0.57
CA TYR A 90 10.51 -3.24 -1.88
C TYR A 90 12.03 -3.49 -1.80
N PRO A 91 12.82 -2.73 -1.01
CA PRO A 91 14.25 -2.99 -0.84
C PRO A 91 14.54 -4.39 -0.27
N THR A 92 13.75 -4.84 0.71
CA THR A 92 13.90 -6.18 1.29
C THR A 92 13.62 -7.28 0.27
N MET A 93 12.61 -7.12 -0.57
CA MET A 93 12.32 -8.08 -1.66
C MET A 93 13.46 -8.15 -2.66
N LEU A 94 14.04 -7.00 -3.06
CA LEU A 94 15.22 -6.96 -3.94
C LEU A 94 16.43 -7.62 -3.28
N GLY A 95 16.68 -7.36 -2.01
CA GLY A 95 17.75 -7.99 -1.23
C GLY A 95 17.60 -9.51 -1.19
N CYS A 96 16.40 -10.02 -0.88
CA CYS A 96 16.12 -11.46 -0.89
C CYS A 96 16.41 -12.12 -2.25
N VAL A 97 16.05 -11.45 -3.35
CA VAL A 97 16.31 -11.97 -4.70
C VAL A 97 17.81 -11.98 -4.99
N ALA A 98 18.52 -10.89 -4.67
CA ALA A 98 19.97 -10.80 -4.88
C ALA A 98 20.75 -11.85 -4.07
N GLU A 99 20.36 -12.10 -2.82
CA GLU A 99 21.00 -13.09 -1.95
C GLU A 99 20.74 -14.54 -2.39
N ARG A 100 19.49 -14.84 -2.81
CA ARG A 100 19.11 -16.22 -3.20
C ARG A 100 19.57 -16.61 -4.60
N TYR A 101 19.69 -15.63 -5.49
CA TYR A 101 20.03 -15.86 -6.89
C TYR A 101 21.21 -14.99 -7.35
N PRO A 102 22.37 -15.10 -6.71
CA PRO A 102 23.54 -14.25 -7.03
C PRO A 102 24.00 -14.40 -8.48
N ALA A 103 23.87 -15.59 -9.06
CA ALA A 103 24.21 -15.82 -10.47
C ALA A 103 23.23 -15.16 -11.45
N GLY A 104 22.03 -14.81 -11.01
CA GLY A 104 21.01 -14.14 -11.84
C GLY A 104 21.24 -12.65 -12.04
N GLY A 105 22.02 -12.02 -11.13
CA GLY A 105 22.44 -10.62 -11.24
C GLY A 105 21.30 -9.65 -11.60
N ALA A 106 21.59 -8.79 -12.57
CA ALA A 106 20.65 -7.76 -13.05
C ALA A 106 19.36 -8.35 -13.64
N LEU A 107 19.39 -9.55 -14.21
CA LEU A 107 18.21 -10.19 -14.78
C LEU A 107 17.16 -10.48 -13.71
N MET A 108 17.54 -11.06 -12.57
CA MET A 108 16.61 -11.38 -11.49
C MET A 108 16.03 -10.12 -10.85
N LEU A 109 16.84 -9.08 -10.67
CA LEU A 109 16.37 -7.77 -10.18
C LEU A 109 15.41 -7.11 -11.17
N GLY A 110 15.72 -7.20 -12.48
CA GLY A 110 14.85 -6.73 -13.55
C GLY A 110 13.50 -7.44 -13.59
N LEU A 111 13.49 -8.78 -13.44
CA LEU A 111 12.25 -9.58 -13.35
C LEU A 111 11.42 -9.18 -12.13
N MET A 112 12.06 -8.88 -11.01
CA MET A 112 11.35 -8.39 -9.82
C MET A 112 10.70 -7.02 -10.07
N GLY A 113 11.41 -6.11 -10.71
CA GLY A 113 10.86 -4.80 -11.13
C GLY A 113 9.71 -4.95 -12.12
N PHE A 114 9.86 -5.84 -13.11
CA PHE A 114 8.82 -6.15 -14.09
C PHE A 114 7.56 -6.71 -13.43
N ALA A 115 7.70 -7.66 -12.49
CA ALA A 115 6.56 -8.19 -11.73
C ALA A 115 5.84 -7.09 -10.93
N GLY A 116 6.58 -6.14 -10.34
CA GLY A 116 6.00 -4.96 -9.67
C GLY A 116 5.22 -4.06 -10.63
N GLY A 117 5.77 -3.82 -11.83
CA GLY A 117 5.09 -3.07 -12.90
C GLY A 117 3.80 -3.77 -13.36
N LEU A 118 3.85 -5.07 -13.62
CA LEU A 118 2.66 -5.87 -13.96
C LEU A 118 1.60 -5.80 -12.87
N ALA A 119 1.99 -5.98 -11.59
CA ALA A 119 1.06 -5.87 -10.48
C ALA A 119 0.34 -4.51 -10.45
N THR A 120 1.07 -3.42 -10.68
CA THR A 120 0.49 -2.07 -10.76
C THR A 120 -0.49 -1.96 -11.93
N GLN A 121 -0.14 -2.53 -13.09
CA GLN A 121 -0.96 -2.50 -14.30
C GLN A 121 -2.32 -3.21 -14.14
N PHE A 122 -2.39 -4.23 -13.27
CA PHE A 122 -3.65 -4.91 -12.96
C PHE A 122 -4.39 -4.29 -11.77
N VAL A 123 -3.66 -3.87 -10.74
CA VAL A 123 -4.29 -3.37 -9.51
C VAL A 123 -4.92 -1.99 -9.71
N LEU A 124 -4.31 -1.08 -10.47
CA LEU A 124 -4.86 0.26 -10.68
C LEU A 124 -6.21 0.25 -11.41
N PRO A 125 -6.40 -0.47 -12.55
CA PRO A 125 -7.71 -0.58 -13.19
C PRO A 125 -8.75 -1.24 -12.27
N TYR A 126 -8.33 -2.24 -11.48
CA TYR A 126 -9.21 -2.88 -10.52
C TYR A 126 -9.69 -1.91 -9.42
N MET A 127 -8.80 -1.09 -8.90
CA MET A 127 -9.16 -0.01 -7.97
C MET A 127 -10.13 0.99 -8.61
N GLY A 128 -9.88 1.37 -9.87
CA GLY A 128 -10.78 2.23 -10.64
C GLY A 128 -12.18 1.62 -10.80
N ALA A 129 -12.24 0.32 -11.13
CA ALA A 129 -13.51 -0.39 -11.28
C ALA A 129 -14.30 -0.46 -9.96
N ILE A 130 -13.62 -0.69 -8.83
CA ILE A 130 -14.24 -0.64 -7.49
C ILE A 130 -14.79 0.75 -7.22
N PHE A 131 -14.01 1.78 -7.47
CA PHE A 131 -14.39 3.17 -7.28
C PHE A 131 -15.62 3.54 -8.12
N ASP A 132 -15.65 3.14 -9.39
CA ASP A 132 -16.79 3.40 -10.28
C ASP A 132 -18.04 2.62 -9.85
N SER A 133 -17.88 1.35 -9.46
CA SER A 133 -18.98 0.54 -8.93
C SER A 133 -19.55 1.14 -7.63
N ALA A 134 -18.70 1.58 -6.74
CA ALA A 134 -19.09 2.20 -5.48
C ALA A 134 -19.83 3.53 -5.71
N LYS A 135 -19.37 4.35 -6.67
CA LYS A 135 -20.11 5.58 -7.07
C LYS A 135 -21.52 5.27 -7.56
N ILE A 136 -21.64 4.30 -8.48
CA ILE A 136 -22.94 3.94 -9.06
C ILE A 136 -23.86 3.38 -7.98
N SER A 137 -23.34 2.53 -7.09
CA SER A 137 -24.11 1.94 -6.00
C SER A 137 -24.58 2.99 -5.00
N ALA A 138 -23.69 3.91 -4.58
CA ALA A 138 -24.01 4.98 -3.64
C ALA A 138 -25.01 5.99 -4.22
N ALA A 139 -24.98 6.23 -5.53
CA ALA A 139 -25.93 7.11 -6.22
C ALA A 139 -27.31 6.46 -6.46
N GLY A 140 -27.44 5.14 -6.26
CA GLY A 140 -28.68 4.40 -6.58
C GLY A 140 -28.86 4.09 -8.06
N GLY A 141 -27.80 4.19 -8.88
CA GLY A 141 -27.77 3.82 -10.29
C GLY A 141 -27.06 4.84 -11.18
N VAL A 142 -26.82 4.43 -12.43
CA VAL A 142 -26.08 5.26 -13.42
C VAL A 142 -26.85 6.54 -13.78
N ASP A 143 -28.15 6.45 -13.91
CA ASP A 143 -28.98 7.61 -14.31
C ASP A 143 -29.09 8.61 -13.17
N ALA A 144 -29.19 8.15 -11.92
CA ALA A 144 -29.16 8.99 -10.75
C ALA A 144 -27.82 9.73 -10.65
N LEU A 145 -26.68 9.00 -10.82
CA LEU A 145 -25.34 9.60 -10.79
C LEU A 145 -25.14 10.71 -11.84
N ARG A 146 -25.72 10.56 -13.03
CA ARG A 146 -25.65 11.58 -14.10
C ARG A 146 -26.38 12.87 -13.79
N GLY A 147 -27.39 12.81 -12.92
CA GLY A 147 -28.17 13.96 -12.50
C GLY A 147 -27.63 14.67 -11.26
N MET A 148 -26.61 14.12 -10.61
CA MET A 148 -26.02 14.66 -9.40
C MET A 148 -24.92 15.68 -9.70
N ASP A 149 -24.89 16.76 -8.94
CA ASP A 149 -23.86 17.79 -8.99
C ASP A 149 -23.54 18.33 -7.58
N GLY A 150 -22.55 19.21 -7.50
CA GLY A 150 -22.21 19.93 -6.27
C GLY A 150 -21.87 19.02 -5.08
N GLU A 151 -22.51 19.27 -3.94
CA GLU A 151 -22.20 18.63 -2.65
C GLU A 151 -22.65 17.16 -2.61
N GLU A 152 -23.72 16.82 -3.31
CA GLU A 152 -24.24 15.47 -3.38
C GLU A 152 -23.26 14.54 -4.12
N LEU A 153 -22.76 14.97 -5.27
CA LEU A 153 -21.73 14.25 -6.03
C LEU A 153 -20.43 14.13 -5.21
N ALA A 154 -20.02 15.17 -4.50
CA ALA A 154 -18.83 15.14 -3.64
C ALA A 154 -18.95 14.08 -2.54
N THR A 155 -20.13 13.94 -1.94
CA THR A 155 -20.40 12.91 -0.92
C THR A 155 -20.27 11.49 -1.50
N ILE A 156 -20.84 11.27 -2.68
CA ILE A 156 -20.75 9.97 -3.40
C ILE A 156 -19.29 9.62 -3.74
N ILE A 157 -18.52 10.59 -4.24
CA ILE A 157 -17.11 10.42 -4.56
C ILE A 157 -16.29 10.09 -3.29
N ARG A 158 -16.61 10.71 -2.17
CA ARG A 158 -15.99 10.41 -0.88
C ARG A 158 -16.24 8.97 -0.47
N VAL A 159 -17.47 8.49 -0.51
CA VAL A 159 -17.85 7.11 -0.18
C VAL A 159 -17.08 6.12 -1.06
N ALA A 160 -17.06 6.36 -2.38
CA ALA A 160 -16.35 5.51 -3.33
C ALA A 160 -14.82 5.48 -3.08
N SER A 161 -14.25 6.63 -2.69
CA SER A 161 -12.82 6.72 -2.33
C SER A 161 -12.49 5.88 -1.09
N VAL A 162 -13.32 5.96 -0.05
CA VAL A 162 -13.19 5.15 1.18
C VAL A 162 -13.22 3.65 0.86
N GLU A 163 -14.22 3.21 0.11
CA GLU A 163 -14.39 1.80 -0.26
C GLU A 163 -13.20 1.26 -1.06
N SER A 164 -12.69 2.05 -2.01
CA SER A 164 -11.51 1.68 -2.81
C SER A 164 -10.27 1.44 -1.93
N PHE A 165 -10.04 2.28 -0.93
CA PHE A 165 -8.92 2.09 -0.01
C PHE A 165 -9.08 0.88 0.90
N GLN A 166 -10.29 0.65 1.42
CA GLN A 166 -10.59 -0.50 2.27
C GLN A 166 -10.32 -1.82 1.54
N VAL A 167 -10.76 -1.93 0.28
CA VAL A 167 -10.52 -3.13 -0.53
C VAL A 167 -9.03 -3.32 -0.78
N VAL A 168 -8.29 -2.27 -1.08
CA VAL A 168 -6.83 -2.37 -1.33
C VAL A 168 -6.06 -2.71 -0.06
N ALA A 169 -6.52 -2.31 1.12
CA ALA A 169 -5.92 -2.69 2.40
C ALA A 169 -5.97 -4.21 2.66
N VAL A 170 -6.89 -4.93 2.02
CA VAL A 170 -6.95 -6.40 2.08
C VAL A 170 -5.71 -7.05 1.46
N ILE A 171 -5.08 -6.44 0.45
CA ILE A 171 -3.91 -7.01 -0.24
C ILE A 171 -2.73 -7.23 0.74
N PRO A 172 -2.20 -6.21 1.42
CA PRO A 172 -1.14 -6.44 2.40
C PRO A 172 -1.60 -7.33 3.57
N LEU A 173 -2.86 -7.26 3.98
CA LEU A 173 -3.40 -8.13 5.02
C LEU A 173 -3.32 -9.61 4.62
N ALA A 174 -3.70 -9.94 3.39
CA ALA A 174 -3.61 -11.31 2.87
C ALA A 174 -2.16 -11.81 2.72
N LEU A 175 -1.19 -10.91 2.57
CA LEU A 175 0.23 -11.25 2.49
C LEU A 175 0.88 -11.51 3.86
N VAL A 176 0.29 -11.03 4.97
CA VAL A 176 0.81 -11.28 6.33
C VAL A 176 1.00 -12.77 6.61
N PRO A 177 -0.01 -13.66 6.45
CA PRO A 177 0.18 -15.08 6.71
C PRO A 177 1.20 -15.72 5.78
N VAL A 178 1.30 -15.29 4.53
CA VAL A 178 2.28 -15.82 3.56
C VAL A 178 3.71 -15.58 4.05
N PHE A 179 4.03 -14.32 4.38
CA PHE A 179 5.36 -13.97 4.88
C PHE A 179 5.63 -14.51 6.28
N ALA A 180 4.63 -14.59 7.15
CA ALA A 180 4.74 -15.20 8.47
C ALA A 180 5.10 -16.69 8.39
N ILE A 181 4.47 -17.45 7.49
CA ILE A 181 4.80 -18.86 7.26
C ILE A 181 6.25 -19.00 6.76
N LEU A 182 6.68 -18.16 5.83
CA LEU A 182 8.06 -18.15 5.33
C LEU A 182 9.06 -17.85 6.45
N TRP A 183 8.75 -16.88 7.30
CA TRP A 183 9.57 -16.50 8.45
C TRP A 183 9.69 -17.63 9.48
N LEU A 184 8.57 -18.28 9.82
CA LEU A 184 8.56 -19.40 10.76
C LEU A 184 9.37 -20.60 10.21
N ARG A 185 9.24 -20.89 8.92
CA ARG A 185 10.03 -21.95 8.25
C ARG A 185 11.52 -21.65 8.29
N GLU A 186 11.93 -20.42 7.99
CA GLU A 186 13.34 -20.03 8.03
C GLU A 186 13.91 -20.18 9.46
N ARG A 187 13.17 -19.72 10.48
CA ARG A 187 13.57 -19.89 11.88
C ARG A 187 13.68 -21.35 12.32
N SER A 188 12.84 -22.24 11.82
CA SER A 188 12.89 -23.66 12.14
C SER A 188 14.13 -24.32 11.53
N LEU A 189 14.51 -23.93 10.32
CA LEU A 189 15.71 -24.43 9.64
C LEU A 189 17.01 -23.95 10.33
N GLN A 190 17.06 -22.69 10.77
CA GLN A 190 18.21 -22.14 11.51
C GLN A 190 18.42 -22.78 12.89
N LYS A 191 17.37 -23.33 13.52
CA LYS A 191 17.49 -24.04 14.80
C LYS A 191 17.89 -25.52 14.65
N ALA A 192 17.81 -26.05 13.44
CA ALA A 192 18.12 -27.46 13.15
C ALA A 192 19.58 -27.67 12.67
N VAL A 193 20.34 -26.59 12.48
CA VAL A 193 21.77 -26.53 12.18
C VAL A 193 22.54 -26.08 13.42
#